data_56b74b0edc5d5653b3ad3093ed87112e
#
_entry.id   56b74b0edc5d5653b3ad3093ed87112e
#
_cell.length_a   1.000
_cell.length_b   1.000
_cell.length_c   1.000
_cell.angle_alpha   90.00
_cell.angle_beta   90.00
_cell.angle_gamma   90.00
#
_symmetry.space_group_name_H-M   'P 1'
#
loop_
_entity.id
_entity.type
_entity.pdbx_description
1 polymer ?
#
loop_
_entity_poly.entity_id
_entity_poly.type
_entity_poly.pdbx_seq_one_letter_code
_entity_poly.pdbx_strand_id
1 'polypeptide(L)'
;VVQHHTIKIGAAPVLPPAMERPRLLVLACFCSYNNPMQVTYDPAKRDKTLAERGLDFADAALVFEGDTVEIEDTRKDYGETRIICFGLLAGRMVVVGYTPRGEARHVFSMRKANEREQERIAPLLGV
;
A
#
# COMPACT_ATOMS: atom_id res chain seq x y z
N VAL A 1 -3.16 -3.20 -20.55
CA VAL A 1 -3.83 -2.54 -19.52
C VAL A 1 -3.40 -3.02 -18.19
N VAL A 2 -2.98 -2.13 -17.41
CA VAL A 2 -2.53 -2.48 -16.13
C VAL A 2 -3.70 -2.49 -15.20
N GLN A 3 -3.84 -3.54 -14.46
CA GLN A 3 -4.91 -3.65 -13.54
C GLN A 3 -4.35 -3.50 -12.18
N HIS A 4 -4.78 -2.53 -11.49
CA HIS A 4 -4.37 -2.35 -10.12
C HIS A 4 -5.51 -2.79 -9.25
N HIS A 5 -5.28 -3.83 -8.50
CA HIS A 5 -6.28 -4.34 -7.58
C HIS A 5 -5.83 -4.02 -6.17
N THR A 6 -6.61 -3.21 -5.51
CA THR A 6 -6.36 -2.90 -4.12
C THR A 6 -7.54 -3.37 -3.31
N ILE A 7 -7.29 -4.20 -2.33
CA ILE A 7 -8.32 -4.73 -1.47
C ILE A 7 -8.19 -4.03 -0.14
N LYS A 8 -9.23 -3.34 0.26
CA LYS A 8 -9.24 -2.67 1.54
C LYS A 8 -10.01 -3.48 2.55
N ILE A 9 -9.36 -3.78 3.64
CA ILE A 9 -9.92 -4.60 4.68
C ILE A 9 -9.93 -3.80 5.96
N GLY A 10 -10.91 -4.01 6.77
CA GLY A 10 -10.99 -3.34 8.04
C GLY A 10 -12.08 -2.37 8.07
N ALA A 11 -11.82 -1.19 8.35
CA ALA A 11 -12.79 -0.23 8.59
C ALA A 11 -13.79 0.04 7.55
N ALA A 12 -13.85 -0.61 6.60
CA ALA A 12 -14.68 -0.26 5.58
C ALA A 12 -16.01 -0.70 5.63
N PRO A 13 -16.91 -0.03 5.78
CA PRO A 13 -18.17 -0.49 5.86
C PRO A 13 -18.65 -0.74 4.58
N VAL A 14 -19.46 -0.85 4.40
CA VAL A 14 -20.27 -1.20 3.64
C VAL A 14 -20.69 -0.40 2.65
N LEU A 15 -20.20 -0.37 1.64
CA LEU A 15 -20.62 0.36 0.58
C LEU A 15 -21.45 -0.44 -0.26
N PRO A 16 -22.35 0.11 -0.91
CA PRO A 16 -23.09 -0.56 -1.91
C PRO A 16 -22.14 -0.80 -2.95
N PRO A 17 -21.77 -1.92 -3.03
CA PRO A 17 -20.67 -2.25 -3.78
C PRO A 17 -20.80 -2.05 -5.20
N ALA A 18 -21.81 -2.33 -5.67
CA ALA A 18 -21.88 -2.46 -7.03
C ALA A 18 -21.76 -1.23 -7.78
N MET A 19 -22.06 -0.18 -7.24
CA MET A 19 -22.10 0.92 -8.00
C MET A 19 -20.91 1.68 -8.10
N GLU A 20 -20.30 1.88 -7.07
CA GLU A 20 -19.24 2.76 -7.09
C GLU A 20 -17.95 2.18 -7.38
N ARG A 21 -17.77 0.95 -7.05
CA ARG A 21 -16.52 0.39 -7.18
C ARG A 21 -15.98 0.34 -8.52
N PRO A 22 -16.67 -0.12 -9.49
CA PRO A 22 -16.10 -0.23 -10.82
C PRO A 22 -15.69 1.13 -11.37
N ARG A 23 -16.50 2.11 -11.10
CA ARG A 23 -16.14 3.40 -11.59
C ARG A 23 -14.94 3.96 -10.91
N LEU A 24 -14.87 3.80 -9.62
CA LEU A 24 -13.73 4.30 -8.88
C LEU A 24 -12.47 3.62 -9.30
N LEU A 25 -12.53 2.33 -9.55
CA LEU A 25 -11.35 1.63 -9.98
C LEU A 25 -10.88 2.10 -11.34
N VAL A 26 -11.78 2.34 -12.22
CA VAL A 26 -11.42 2.82 -13.52
C VAL A 26 -10.78 4.17 -13.43
N LEU A 27 -11.33 5.05 -12.65
CA LEU A 27 -10.75 6.36 -12.47
C LEU A 27 -9.39 6.28 -11.83
N ALA A 28 -9.25 5.42 -10.85
CA ALA A 28 -7.97 5.29 -10.18
C ALA A 28 -6.92 4.78 -11.14
N CYS A 29 -7.26 3.82 -11.94
CA CYS A 29 -6.31 3.31 -12.90
C CYS A 29 -5.93 4.35 -13.91
N PHE A 30 -6.90 5.11 -14.35
CA PHE A 30 -6.63 6.13 -15.32
C PHE A 30 -5.73 7.20 -14.74
N CYS A 31 -5.98 7.61 -13.53
CA CYS A 31 -5.14 8.57 -12.88
C CYS A 31 -3.73 8.04 -12.67
N SER A 32 -3.62 6.79 -12.31
CA SER A 32 -2.31 6.20 -12.10
C SER A 32 -1.52 6.13 -13.37
N TYR A 33 -2.20 5.96 -14.47
CA TYR A 33 -1.54 5.86 -15.73
C TYR A 33 -0.93 7.19 -16.11
N ASN A 34 -1.64 8.28 -15.88
CA ASN A 34 -1.16 9.59 -16.26
C ASN A 34 -0.30 10.24 -15.19
N ASN A 35 -0.50 9.88 -13.93
CA ASN A 35 0.21 10.49 -12.83
C ASN A 35 0.79 9.41 -11.95
N PRO A 36 2.06 9.16 -12.05
CA PRO A 36 2.68 8.14 -11.21
C PRO A 36 2.43 8.48 -9.75
N MET A 37 2.28 7.45 -8.94
CA MET A 37 2.06 7.61 -7.52
C MET A 37 3.21 8.36 -6.91
N GLN A 38 2.92 9.42 -6.19
CA GLN A 38 3.93 10.17 -5.49
C GLN A 38 4.17 9.59 -4.11
N VAL A 39 5.42 9.36 -3.80
CA VAL A 39 5.82 8.81 -2.52
C VAL A 39 6.74 9.81 -1.85
N THR A 40 6.45 10.12 -0.60
CA THR A 40 7.33 10.97 0.20
C THR A 40 7.78 10.20 1.43
N TYR A 41 8.83 10.63 2.07
CA TYR A 41 9.34 9.97 3.26
C TYR A 41 10.37 10.85 3.94
N ASP A 42 10.69 10.49 5.18
CA ASP A 42 11.75 11.15 5.92
C ASP A 42 13.08 10.55 5.47
N PRO A 43 14.00 11.34 4.90
CA PRO A 43 15.26 10.79 4.42
C PRO A 43 16.06 10.02 5.47
N ALA A 44 16.03 10.46 6.70
CA ALA A 44 16.77 9.78 7.76
C ALA A 44 16.20 8.38 8.03
N LYS A 45 14.88 8.26 8.03
CA LYS A 45 14.24 6.96 8.20
C LYS A 45 14.50 6.06 7.00
N ARG A 46 14.49 6.63 5.82
CA ARG A 46 14.76 5.88 4.61
C ARG A 46 16.18 5.32 4.66
N ASP A 47 17.15 6.13 5.03
CA ASP A 47 18.54 5.69 5.09
C ASP A 47 18.72 4.59 6.13
N LYS A 48 18.08 4.72 7.27
CA LYS A 48 18.16 3.74 8.32
C LYS A 48 17.55 2.40 7.88
N THR A 49 16.38 2.45 7.27
CA THR A 49 15.70 1.24 6.83
C THR A 49 16.50 0.55 5.72
N LEU A 50 17.07 1.32 4.82
CA LEU A 50 17.88 0.76 3.75
C LEU A 50 19.10 0.06 4.34
N ALA A 51 19.76 0.68 5.30
CA ALA A 51 20.94 0.10 5.93
C ALA A 51 20.59 -1.14 6.75
N GLU A 52 19.50 -1.11 7.49
CA GLU A 52 19.15 -2.20 8.40
C GLU A 52 18.37 -3.33 7.75
N ARG A 53 17.55 -3.02 6.78
CA ARG A 53 16.65 -4.01 6.19
C ARG A 53 16.86 -4.24 4.71
N GLY A 54 17.67 -3.41 4.08
CA GLY A 54 17.89 -3.54 2.65
C GLY A 54 16.70 -3.11 1.81
N LEU A 55 15.77 -2.35 2.39
CA LEU A 55 14.58 -1.89 1.69
C LEU A 55 14.60 -0.38 1.60
N ASP A 56 14.30 0.14 0.42
CA ASP A 56 14.31 1.57 0.15
C ASP A 56 12.87 2.07 0.08
N PHE A 57 12.55 3.08 0.86
CA PHE A 57 11.21 3.66 0.86
C PHE A 57 10.81 4.14 -0.54
N ALA A 58 11.77 4.54 -1.34
CA ALA A 58 11.46 4.98 -2.70
C ALA A 58 10.86 3.85 -3.54
N ASP A 59 11.18 2.62 -3.22
CA ASP A 59 10.64 1.47 -3.95
C ASP A 59 9.20 1.17 -3.58
N ALA A 60 8.65 1.85 -2.59
CA ALA A 60 7.25 1.68 -2.25
C ALA A 60 6.36 2.04 -3.44
N ALA A 61 6.81 2.95 -4.29
CA ALA A 61 6.06 3.29 -5.48
C ALA A 61 5.82 2.06 -6.36
N LEU A 62 6.81 1.17 -6.43
CA LEU A 62 6.68 -0.04 -7.22
C LEU A 62 5.67 -1.01 -6.58
N VAL A 63 5.64 -1.04 -5.27
CA VAL A 63 4.67 -1.88 -4.56
C VAL A 63 3.26 -1.38 -4.85
N PHE A 64 3.07 -0.08 -4.80
CA PHE A 64 1.75 0.52 -5.01
C PHE A 64 1.25 0.34 -6.44
N GLU A 65 2.14 0.14 -7.39
CA GLU A 65 1.74 -0.06 -8.77
C GLU A 65 1.16 -1.43 -9.02
N GLY A 66 1.42 -2.38 -8.16
CA GLY A 66 0.91 -3.73 -8.32
C GLY A 66 -0.32 -3.98 -7.49
N ASP A 67 -0.67 -5.24 -7.34
CA ASP A 67 -1.81 -5.63 -6.52
C ASP A 67 -1.43 -5.49 -5.05
N THR A 68 -2.31 -4.94 -4.27
CA THR A 68 -2.05 -4.72 -2.86
C THR A 68 -3.28 -5.04 -2.01
N VAL A 69 -3.02 -5.33 -0.73
CA VAL A 69 -4.06 -5.47 0.27
C VAL A 69 -3.78 -4.38 1.29
N GLU A 70 -4.75 -3.51 1.52
CA GLU A 70 -4.57 -2.40 2.45
C GLU A 70 -5.49 -2.53 3.65
N ILE A 71 -4.94 -2.31 4.82
CA ILE A 71 -5.69 -2.38 6.06
C ILE A 71 -5.45 -1.09 6.81
N GLU A 72 -6.51 -0.44 7.21
CA GLU A 72 -6.34 0.78 8.00
C GLU A 72 -5.93 0.41 9.42
N ASP A 73 -4.91 1.07 9.94
CA ASP A 73 -4.43 0.81 11.28
C ASP A 73 -5.22 1.68 12.26
N THR A 74 -6.16 1.07 12.94
CA THR A 74 -7.01 1.76 13.88
C THR A 74 -6.70 1.40 15.32
N ARG A 75 -5.53 0.80 15.59
CA ARG A 75 -5.18 0.36 16.92
C ARG A 75 -5.08 1.51 17.92
N LYS A 76 -4.78 2.69 17.44
CA LYS A 76 -4.80 3.86 18.31
C LYS A 76 -5.00 5.11 17.46
N ASP A 77 -5.25 6.21 18.13
CA ASP A 77 -5.44 7.48 17.44
C ASP A 77 -4.07 8.10 17.19
N TYR A 78 -3.67 8.15 15.95
CA TYR A 78 -2.38 8.71 15.58
C TYR A 78 -2.49 10.17 15.16
N GLY A 79 -3.69 10.72 15.15
CA GLY A 79 -3.91 12.07 14.65
C GLY A 79 -3.94 12.13 13.13
N GLU A 80 -3.78 11.02 12.48
CA GLU A 80 -3.84 10.93 11.02
C GLU A 80 -4.15 9.50 10.63
N THR A 81 -4.60 9.31 9.41
CA THR A 81 -4.89 7.97 8.90
C THR A 81 -3.59 7.26 8.62
N ARG A 82 -3.46 6.04 9.10
CA ARG A 82 -2.31 5.19 8.80
C ARG A 82 -2.79 3.91 8.16
N ILE A 83 -2.18 3.57 7.05
CA ILE A 83 -2.56 2.40 6.28
C ILE A 83 -1.39 1.45 6.19
N ILE A 84 -1.69 0.17 6.40
CA ILE A 84 -0.70 -0.89 6.28
C ILE A 84 -0.99 -1.59 4.95
N CYS A 85 -0.04 -1.53 4.06
CA CYS A 85 -0.19 -2.03 2.71
C CYS A 85 0.71 -3.25 2.50
N PHE A 86 0.12 -4.36 2.08
CA PHE A 86 0.87 -5.56 1.75
C PHE A 86 0.93 -5.67 0.23
N GLY A 87 2.10 -5.87 -0.30
CA GLY A 87 2.28 -6.01 -1.74
C GLY A 87 3.57 -6.72 -2.06
N LEU A 88 3.89 -6.80 -3.33
CA LEU A 88 5.07 -7.52 -3.77
C LEU A 88 6.11 -6.55 -4.30
N LEU A 89 7.35 -6.76 -3.92
CA LEU A 89 8.47 -6.01 -4.45
C LEU A 89 9.50 -7.03 -4.90
N ALA A 90 9.74 -7.09 -6.18
CA ALA A 90 10.66 -8.06 -6.79
C ALA A 90 10.30 -9.49 -6.38
N GLY A 91 9.01 -9.78 -6.37
CA GLY A 91 8.53 -11.13 -6.06
C GLY A 91 8.46 -11.45 -4.57
N ARG A 92 8.81 -10.51 -3.71
CA ARG A 92 8.81 -10.75 -2.27
C ARG A 92 7.76 -9.90 -1.60
N MET A 93 7.00 -10.49 -0.69
CA MET A 93 5.96 -9.73 -0.01
C MET A 93 6.58 -8.78 1.00
N VAL A 94 6.19 -7.52 0.92
CA VAL A 94 6.63 -6.48 1.84
C VAL A 94 5.43 -5.78 2.44
N VAL A 95 5.66 -5.13 3.56
CA VAL A 95 4.64 -4.38 4.28
C VAL A 95 5.08 -2.93 4.30
N VAL A 96 4.25 -2.07 3.76
CA VAL A 96 4.54 -0.64 3.68
C VAL A 96 3.52 0.09 4.53
N GLY A 97 3.98 0.87 5.49
CA GLY A 97 3.08 1.72 6.26
C GLY A 97 3.12 3.11 5.69
N TYR A 98 1.96 3.69 5.41
CA TYR A 98 1.93 5.03 4.85
C TYR A 98 0.73 5.82 5.33
N THR A 99 0.83 7.14 5.19
CA THR A 99 -0.25 8.05 5.49
C THR A 99 -0.58 8.80 4.20
N PRO A 100 -1.84 8.82 3.78
CA PRO A 100 -2.21 9.61 2.61
C PRO A 100 -2.04 11.10 2.91
N ARG A 101 -1.41 11.81 2.02
CA ARG A 101 -1.26 13.26 2.13
C ARG A 101 -1.54 13.87 0.77
N GLY A 102 -2.77 14.31 0.56
CA GLY A 102 -3.18 14.81 -0.74
C GLY A 102 -3.06 13.70 -1.77
N GLU A 103 -2.33 13.95 -2.83
CA GLU A 103 -2.14 12.94 -3.86
C GLU A 103 -0.90 12.09 -3.62
N ALA A 104 -0.19 12.35 -2.55
CA ALA A 104 1.00 11.60 -2.24
C ALA A 104 0.75 10.63 -1.10
N ARG A 105 1.60 9.62 -0.99
CA ARG A 105 1.59 8.69 0.12
C ARG A 105 2.90 8.87 0.88
N HIS A 106 2.78 9.23 2.14
CA HIS A 106 3.96 9.44 2.97
C HIS A 106 4.31 8.14 3.67
N VAL A 107 5.38 7.51 3.25
CA VAL A 107 5.81 6.21 3.76
C VAL A 107 6.56 6.42 5.06
N PHE A 108 6.12 5.78 6.13
CA PHE A 108 6.80 5.89 7.41
C PHE A 108 7.43 4.57 7.85
N SER A 109 7.14 3.46 7.19
CA SER A 109 7.79 2.20 7.50
C SER A 109 7.75 1.25 6.31
N MET A 110 8.69 0.36 6.26
CA MET A 110 8.75 -0.66 5.22
C MET A 110 9.53 -1.84 5.75
N ARG A 111 8.98 -3.03 5.62
CA ARG A 111 9.64 -4.25 6.09
C ARG A 111 9.17 -5.44 5.28
N LYS A 112 9.85 -6.54 5.41
CA LYS A 112 9.43 -7.77 4.77
C LYS A 112 8.29 -8.38 5.58
N ALA A 113 7.37 -9.03 4.90
CA ALA A 113 6.27 -9.70 5.58
C ALA A 113 6.79 -10.96 6.28
N ASN A 114 6.26 -11.24 7.46
CA ASN A 114 6.61 -12.47 8.16
C ASN A 114 5.76 -13.62 7.64
N GLU A 115 6.05 -14.84 8.09
CA GLU A 115 5.35 -16.02 7.60
C GLU A 115 3.85 -15.96 7.78
N ARG A 116 3.42 -15.54 8.95
CA ARG A 116 2.01 -15.45 9.22
C ARG A 116 1.31 -14.48 8.29
N GLU A 117 1.95 -13.36 8.04
CA GLU A 117 1.41 -12.37 7.13
C GLU A 117 1.35 -12.92 5.72
N GLN A 118 2.39 -13.61 5.30
CA GLN A 118 2.40 -14.21 3.98
C GLN A 118 1.29 -15.23 3.81
N GLU A 119 1.09 -16.08 4.80
CA GLU A 119 0.04 -17.07 4.72
C GLU A 119 -1.34 -16.46 4.64
N ARG A 120 -1.54 -15.38 5.38
CA ARG A 120 -2.86 -14.74 5.42
C ARG A 120 -3.12 -13.89 4.19
N ILE A 121 -2.11 -13.22 3.70
CA ILE A 121 -2.28 -12.24 2.64
C ILE A 121 -2.06 -12.81 1.24
N ALA A 122 -1.19 -13.79 1.09
CA ALA A 122 -0.89 -14.35 -0.23
C ALA A 122 -2.14 -14.76 -1.02
N PRO A 123 -3.10 -15.45 -0.42
CA PRO A 123 -4.30 -15.80 -1.18
C PRO A 123 -5.06 -14.59 -1.70
N LEU A 124 -5.01 -13.49 -0.96
CA LEU A 124 -5.70 -12.29 -1.38
C LEU A 124 -4.98 -11.60 -2.52
N LEU A 125 -3.68 -11.79 -2.63
CA LEU A 125 -2.90 -11.23 -3.71
C LEU A 125 -2.83 -12.18 -4.91
N GLY A 126 -3.34 -13.38 -4.77
CA GLY A 126 -3.31 -14.34 -5.86
C GLY A 126 -1.96 -15.01 -6.08
N VAL A 127 -1.17 -15.11 -5.06
CA VAL A 127 0.16 -15.71 -5.18
C VAL A 127 0.33 -16.92 -4.28
#